data_8e219c4bb9d8382ac2341bf4423c6154
#
_entry.id   8e219c4bb9d8382ac2341bf4423c6154
#
_cell.length_a   1.000
_cell.length_b   1.000
_cell.length_c   1.000
_cell.angle_alpha   90.00
_cell.angle_beta   90.00
_cell.angle_gamma   90.00
#
_symmetry.space_group_name_H-M   'P 1'
#
loop_
_entity.id
_entity.type
_entity.pdbx_description
1 polymer ?
#
loop_
_entity_poly.entity_id
_entity_poly.type
_entity_poly.pdbx_seq_one_letter_code
_entity_poly.pdbx_strand_id
1 'polypeptide(L)'
;EPLYLDVVAALKGSKFDQVKILTGRYGLGSKDTTPAQIVAVYENEAKTPFTIGIVDDVTNLSLEIGAPLVTTPEGTTNCKFWGLGADGTVGANKNSIKIIGDNTDMYAQAYFDYDSKKSGGVTMSHLRFGHSPIKSTYLIHKANFVACHNPSYVRKYNMVQELVDGGTFLLNCAWDMEGLEKHLPGQVKKFIADHKINFYTIDGVKIGIETGMGPTRINTILQSAFFELTGIIPAEKANELMKAAAKATYGRKGEDVVMKNWAAIDAGAKGV
;
A
#
# COMPACT_ATOMS: atom_id res chain seq x y z
N GLU A 1 -18.72 13.81 23.42
CA GLU A 1 -17.54 12.94 23.58
C GLU A 1 -17.89 11.77 24.52
N PRO A 2 -18.53 10.71 23.99
CA PRO A 2 -19.05 9.62 24.85
C PRO A 2 -17.98 8.97 25.73
N LEU A 3 -16.83 8.58 25.15
CA LEU A 3 -15.75 7.94 25.91
C LEU A 3 -15.26 8.81 27.08
N TYR A 4 -15.17 10.13 26.91
CA TYR A 4 -14.80 11.03 27.99
C TYR A 4 -15.79 10.94 29.17
N LEU A 5 -17.08 10.98 28.87
CA LEU A 5 -18.14 10.88 29.89
C LEU A 5 -18.10 9.55 30.64
N ASP A 6 -17.90 8.45 29.91
CA ASP A 6 -17.76 7.12 30.50
C ASP A 6 -16.55 7.01 31.42
N VAL A 7 -15.39 7.55 30.99
CA VAL A 7 -14.16 7.56 31.79
C VAL A 7 -14.36 8.41 33.06
N VAL A 8 -14.92 9.61 32.94
CA VAL A 8 -15.20 10.46 34.11
C VAL A 8 -16.13 9.77 35.09
N ALA A 9 -17.21 9.15 34.59
CA ALA A 9 -18.14 8.43 35.45
C ALA A 9 -17.51 7.23 36.16
N ALA A 10 -16.66 6.48 35.45
CA ALA A 10 -15.96 5.32 36.03
C ALA A 10 -14.90 5.70 37.08
N LEU A 11 -14.27 6.87 36.94
CA LEU A 11 -13.24 7.32 37.89
C LEU A 11 -13.83 8.01 39.11
N LYS A 12 -15.04 8.51 39.03
CA LYS A 12 -15.71 9.25 40.13
C LYS A 12 -15.82 8.41 41.41
N GLY A 13 -15.33 8.96 42.51
CA GLY A 13 -15.31 8.26 43.82
C GLY A 13 -14.26 7.15 43.94
N SER A 14 -13.44 6.91 42.90
CA SER A 14 -12.32 5.99 42.98
C SER A 14 -11.04 6.71 43.50
N LYS A 15 -9.95 5.94 43.72
CA LYS A 15 -8.63 6.52 44.03
C LYS A 15 -8.08 7.40 42.92
N PHE A 16 -8.67 7.39 41.73
CA PHE A 16 -8.27 8.18 40.57
C PHE A 16 -9.20 9.37 40.30
N ASP A 17 -10.12 9.69 41.21
CA ASP A 17 -11.10 10.79 41.02
C ASP A 17 -10.47 12.16 40.71
N GLN A 18 -9.22 12.36 41.17
CA GLN A 18 -8.49 13.62 41.00
C GLN A 18 -7.54 13.62 39.77
N VAL A 19 -7.53 12.54 38.99
CA VAL A 19 -6.66 12.48 37.81
C VAL A 19 -7.14 13.47 36.74
N LYS A 20 -6.19 14.26 36.22
CA LYS A 20 -6.47 15.16 35.11
C LYS A 20 -6.73 14.37 33.82
N ILE A 21 -7.87 14.60 33.21
CA ILE A 21 -8.27 13.92 31.97
C ILE A 21 -8.17 14.92 30.81
N LEU A 22 -7.34 14.61 29.83
CA LEU A 22 -7.23 15.38 28.60
C LEU A 22 -8.07 14.69 27.52
N THR A 23 -8.75 15.49 26.69
CA THR A 23 -9.59 14.97 25.59
C THR A 23 -9.04 15.39 24.25
N GLY A 24 -9.07 14.47 23.28
CA GLY A 24 -8.57 14.73 21.94
C GLY A 24 -9.36 14.01 20.86
N ARG A 25 -9.20 14.46 19.63
CA ARG A 25 -9.77 13.87 18.43
C ARG A 25 -8.66 13.49 17.45
N TYR A 26 -8.81 12.35 16.80
CA TYR A 26 -7.89 11.85 15.80
C TYR A 26 -8.64 11.11 14.69
N GLY A 27 -7.97 10.82 13.59
CA GLY A 27 -8.53 10.05 12.45
C GLY A 27 -9.66 10.77 11.70
N LEU A 28 -9.88 12.04 11.91
CA LEU A 28 -10.93 12.80 11.24
C LEU A 28 -10.64 12.93 9.74
N GLY A 29 -11.66 12.78 8.91
CA GLY A 29 -11.51 12.83 7.46
C GLY A 29 -10.65 11.68 6.89
N SER A 30 -10.69 10.51 7.52
CA SER A 30 -9.92 9.32 7.13
C SER A 30 -8.39 9.55 7.14
N LYS A 31 -7.91 10.49 7.95
CA LYS A 31 -6.47 10.74 8.09
C LYS A 31 -5.82 9.64 8.92
N ASP A 32 -4.61 9.27 8.51
CA ASP A 32 -3.77 8.32 9.23
C ASP A 32 -3.36 8.86 10.60
N THR A 33 -3.11 7.95 11.53
CA THR A 33 -2.55 8.28 12.84
C THR A 33 -1.17 7.64 12.95
N THR A 34 -0.13 8.48 12.94
CA THR A 34 1.26 8.04 12.90
C THR A 34 1.86 7.89 14.30
N PRO A 35 2.97 7.13 14.45
CA PRO A 35 3.68 7.04 15.74
C PRO A 35 4.11 8.40 16.31
N ALA A 36 4.59 9.32 15.48
CA ALA A 36 4.96 10.66 15.92
C ALA A 36 3.77 11.46 16.48
N GLN A 37 2.58 11.26 15.92
CA GLN A 37 1.35 11.86 16.45
C GLN A 37 0.97 11.27 17.80
N ILE A 38 1.16 9.97 18.01
CA ILE A 38 0.93 9.34 19.31
C ILE A 38 1.92 9.86 20.36
N VAL A 39 3.19 10.03 20.00
CA VAL A 39 4.19 10.66 20.89
C VAL A 39 3.74 12.05 21.31
N ALA A 40 3.30 12.90 20.37
CA ALA A 40 2.80 14.22 20.67
C ALA A 40 1.60 14.23 21.66
N VAL A 41 0.76 13.19 21.65
CA VAL A 41 -0.31 13.03 22.64
C VAL A 41 0.27 12.77 24.04
N TYR A 42 1.26 11.89 24.15
CA TYR A 42 1.89 11.58 25.43
C TYR A 42 2.72 12.74 26.00
N GLU A 43 3.23 13.60 25.14
CA GLU A 43 3.96 14.82 25.51
C GLU A 43 3.03 16.00 25.82
N ASN A 44 1.75 15.89 25.54
CA ASN A 44 0.76 16.94 25.81
C ASN A 44 0.31 16.92 27.29
N GLU A 45 0.79 17.87 28.06
CA GLU A 45 0.46 17.98 29.50
C GLU A 45 -0.71 18.91 29.81
N ALA A 46 -1.08 19.76 28.86
CA ALA A 46 -1.96 20.90 29.16
C ALA A 46 -3.15 21.09 28.23
N LYS A 47 -2.95 20.92 26.92
CA LYS A 47 -3.94 21.27 25.90
C LYS A 47 -5.12 20.30 25.90
N THR A 48 -6.31 20.85 26.13
CA THR A 48 -7.58 20.10 26.11
C THR A 48 -8.75 21.05 25.81
N PRO A 49 -9.65 20.75 24.87
CA PRO A 49 -9.53 19.64 23.92
C PRO A 49 -8.39 19.86 22.92
N PHE A 50 -7.92 18.78 22.29
CA PHE A 50 -6.92 18.86 21.22
C PHE A 50 -7.32 18.02 19.99
N THR A 51 -6.63 18.25 18.88
CA THR A 51 -6.72 17.41 17.67
C THR A 51 -5.33 16.94 17.26
N ILE A 52 -5.28 15.80 16.55
CA ILE A 52 -4.04 15.29 15.91
C ILE A 52 -4.33 14.94 14.46
N GLY A 53 -3.30 15.13 13.60
CA GLY A 53 -3.41 14.80 12.18
C GLY A 53 -4.29 15.77 11.37
N ILE A 54 -4.73 16.84 11.98
CA ILE A 54 -5.49 17.90 11.35
C ILE A 54 -4.69 19.19 11.48
N VAL A 55 -4.38 19.80 10.35
CA VAL A 55 -3.85 21.16 10.33
C VAL A 55 -5.04 22.09 10.33
N ASP A 56 -5.31 22.70 11.49
CA ASP A 56 -6.42 23.62 11.70
C ASP A 56 -5.90 24.91 12.31
N ASP A 57 -5.88 25.94 11.53
CA ASP A 57 -5.43 27.28 11.86
C ASP A 57 -6.55 28.20 12.37
N VAL A 58 -7.79 27.73 12.39
CA VAL A 58 -8.95 28.47 12.90
C VAL A 58 -9.13 28.26 14.40
N THR A 59 -9.23 27.01 14.85
CA THR A 59 -9.42 26.69 16.28
C THR A 59 -8.11 26.53 17.03
N ASN A 60 -7.00 26.28 16.32
CA ASN A 60 -5.66 26.06 16.88
C ASN A 60 -5.61 24.94 17.91
N LEU A 61 -6.45 23.91 17.74
CA LEU A 61 -6.51 22.75 18.64
C LEU A 61 -5.47 21.69 18.31
N SER A 62 -4.86 21.69 17.13
CA SER A 62 -3.87 20.69 16.72
C SER A 62 -2.65 20.72 17.61
N LEU A 63 -2.15 19.51 17.95
CA LEU A 63 -0.86 19.36 18.56
C LEU A 63 0.24 19.49 17.51
N GLU A 64 1.36 20.08 17.89
CA GLU A 64 2.56 20.08 17.07
C GLU A 64 3.14 18.66 17.02
N ILE A 65 3.53 18.21 15.83
CA ILE A 65 4.05 16.87 15.60
C ILE A 65 5.55 16.97 15.39
N GLY A 66 6.31 16.19 16.15
CA GLY A 66 7.76 16.10 16.02
C GLY A 66 8.21 15.40 14.73
N ALA A 67 9.48 15.06 14.64
CA ALA A 67 10.06 14.36 13.51
C ALA A 67 9.32 13.02 13.24
N PRO A 68 9.20 12.58 11.97
CA PRO A 68 8.61 11.29 11.65
C PRO A 68 9.31 10.14 12.38
N LEU A 69 8.52 9.28 13.01
CA LEU A 69 9.00 8.11 13.73
C LEU A 69 8.57 6.84 13.01
N VAL A 70 9.54 6.01 12.64
CA VAL A 70 9.31 4.71 12.02
C VAL A 70 9.42 3.63 13.09
N THR A 71 8.34 2.87 13.28
CA THR A 71 8.28 1.73 14.22
C THR A 71 8.21 0.39 13.50
N THR A 72 8.32 0.39 12.18
CA THR A 72 8.42 -0.85 11.39
C THR A 72 9.75 -1.54 11.72
N PRO A 73 9.74 -2.84 12.06
CA PRO A 73 10.95 -3.59 12.36
C PRO A 73 11.94 -3.54 11.20
N GLU A 74 13.23 -3.50 11.51
CA GLU A 74 14.29 -3.64 10.51
C GLU A 74 14.13 -4.94 9.72
N GLY A 75 14.47 -4.93 8.43
CA GLY A 75 14.27 -6.07 7.53
C GLY A 75 12.82 -6.28 7.06
N THR A 76 11.90 -5.38 7.41
CA THR A 76 10.54 -5.40 6.85
C THR A 76 10.54 -4.78 5.46
N THR A 77 9.99 -5.50 4.48
CA THR A 77 9.74 -4.98 3.14
C THR A 77 8.36 -4.31 3.09
N ASN A 78 8.34 -3.04 2.73
CA ASN A 78 7.14 -2.23 2.57
C ASN A 78 6.81 -2.07 1.09
N CYS A 79 5.61 -2.49 0.69
CA CYS A 79 5.15 -2.41 -0.70
C CYS A 79 3.84 -1.61 -0.79
N LYS A 80 3.74 -0.75 -1.80
CA LYS A 80 2.56 0.06 -2.05
C LYS A 80 2.09 -0.08 -3.48
N PHE A 81 0.79 -0.26 -3.67
CA PHE A 81 0.19 -0.47 -4.99
C PHE A 81 -0.93 0.55 -5.22
N TRP A 82 -0.84 1.26 -6.33
CA TRP A 82 -1.80 2.23 -6.78
C TRP A 82 -2.63 1.65 -7.91
N GLY A 83 -3.90 1.38 -7.63
CA GLY A 83 -4.85 0.80 -8.57
C GLY A 83 -6.10 1.64 -8.76
N LEU A 84 -6.89 1.25 -9.75
CA LEU A 84 -8.21 1.81 -9.99
C LEU A 84 -9.26 0.92 -9.32
N GLY A 85 -10.24 1.51 -8.67
CA GLY A 85 -11.35 0.77 -8.09
C GLY A 85 -12.02 -0.17 -9.12
N ALA A 86 -12.15 -1.44 -8.75
CA ALA A 86 -12.65 -2.53 -9.59
C ALA A 86 -11.69 -3.07 -10.68
N ASP A 87 -10.42 -2.68 -10.71
CA ASP A 87 -9.42 -3.22 -11.65
C ASP A 87 -8.83 -4.58 -11.23
N GLY A 88 -9.16 -5.06 -10.02
CA GLY A 88 -8.67 -6.32 -9.47
C GLY A 88 -7.37 -6.22 -8.66
N THR A 89 -6.75 -5.04 -8.56
CA THR A 89 -5.50 -4.81 -7.79
C THR A 89 -5.62 -5.28 -6.34
N VAL A 90 -6.70 -4.91 -5.65
CA VAL A 90 -6.92 -5.30 -4.25
C VAL A 90 -7.03 -6.82 -4.10
N GLY A 91 -7.73 -7.48 -5.04
CA GLY A 91 -7.85 -8.95 -5.06
C GLY A 91 -6.52 -9.65 -5.24
N ALA A 92 -5.68 -9.16 -6.16
CA ALA A 92 -4.33 -9.68 -6.39
C ALA A 92 -3.44 -9.49 -5.14
N ASN A 93 -3.51 -8.32 -4.50
CA ASN A 93 -2.73 -8.04 -3.30
C ASN A 93 -3.17 -8.88 -2.09
N LYS A 94 -4.47 -9.14 -1.92
CA LYS A 94 -4.98 -10.12 -0.94
C LYS A 94 -4.44 -11.52 -1.20
N ASN A 95 -4.36 -11.92 -2.46
CA ASN A 95 -3.77 -13.19 -2.84
C ASN A 95 -2.27 -13.23 -2.57
N SER A 96 -1.53 -12.15 -2.87
CA SER A 96 -0.09 -12.04 -2.57
C SER A 96 0.20 -12.20 -1.08
N ILE A 97 -0.54 -11.49 -0.22
CA ILE A 97 -0.43 -11.61 1.24
C ILE A 97 -0.64 -13.05 1.69
N LYS A 98 -1.66 -13.71 1.15
CA LYS A 98 -1.96 -15.09 1.49
C LYS A 98 -0.87 -16.05 1.02
N ILE A 99 -0.38 -15.88 -0.22
CA ILE A 99 0.74 -16.69 -0.74
C ILE A 99 1.96 -16.57 0.17
N ILE A 100 2.34 -15.37 0.57
CA ILE A 100 3.50 -15.14 1.42
C ILE A 100 3.26 -15.70 2.82
N GLY A 101 2.15 -15.35 3.46
CA GLY A 101 1.86 -15.78 4.83
C GLY A 101 1.67 -17.28 5.00
N ASP A 102 1.08 -17.96 4.00
CA ASP A 102 0.82 -19.41 4.08
C ASP A 102 2.07 -20.25 3.67
N ASN A 103 3.05 -19.69 2.97
CA ASN A 103 4.15 -20.45 2.38
C ASN A 103 5.55 -19.98 2.80
N THR A 104 5.65 -19.05 3.74
CA THR A 104 6.90 -18.57 4.34
C THR A 104 6.76 -18.45 5.84
N ASP A 105 7.87 -18.27 6.54
CA ASP A 105 7.93 -17.94 7.96
C ASP A 105 7.79 -16.43 8.23
N MET A 106 7.48 -15.63 7.21
CA MET A 106 7.32 -14.19 7.35
C MET A 106 5.97 -13.83 7.98
N TYR A 107 6.01 -12.81 8.82
CA TYR A 107 4.83 -12.06 9.19
C TYR A 107 4.39 -11.21 8.01
N ALA A 108 3.08 -11.14 7.76
CA ALA A 108 2.50 -10.39 6.67
C ALA A 108 1.36 -9.51 7.16
N GLN A 109 1.31 -8.26 6.72
CA GLN A 109 0.27 -7.29 7.05
C GLN A 109 -0.20 -6.60 5.77
N ALA A 110 -1.51 -6.42 5.63
CA ALA A 110 -2.07 -5.62 4.55
C ALA A 110 -3.13 -4.65 5.07
N TYR A 111 -3.15 -3.47 4.47
CA TYR A 111 -4.21 -2.49 4.61
C TYR A 111 -4.60 -1.97 3.23
N PHE A 112 -5.90 -1.79 3.01
CA PHE A 112 -6.44 -1.33 1.73
C PHE A 112 -7.20 -0.03 1.95
N ASP A 113 -6.69 1.03 1.36
CA ASP A 113 -7.31 2.34 1.37
C ASP A 113 -8.11 2.57 0.08
N TYR A 114 -9.32 3.06 0.24
CA TYR A 114 -10.27 3.25 -0.85
C TYR A 114 -10.73 4.70 -0.91
N ASP A 115 -10.80 5.24 -2.12
CA ASP A 115 -11.55 6.46 -2.35
C ASP A 115 -13.04 6.21 -2.00
N SER A 116 -13.71 7.22 -1.49
CA SER A 116 -15.15 7.20 -1.18
C SER A 116 -16.04 6.89 -2.40
N LYS A 117 -15.54 7.03 -3.61
CA LYS A 117 -16.24 6.64 -4.85
C LYS A 117 -16.28 5.13 -5.00
N LYS A 118 -17.47 4.59 -5.25
CA LYS A 118 -17.69 3.15 -5.42
C LYS A 118 -16.96 2.53 -6.61
N SER A 119 -16.77 3.26 -7.70
CA SER A 119 -16.02 2.79 -8.87
C SER A 119 -15.28 3.95 -9.52
N GLY A 120 -14.12 3.65 -10.12
CA GLY A 120 -13.27 4.65 -10.76
C GLY A 120 -12.50 5.55 -9.79
N GLY A 121 -12.60 5.30 -8.48
CA GLY A 121 -11.75 5.93 -7.47
C GLY A 121 -10.38 5.26 -7.39
N VAL A 122 -9.40 5.95 -6.81
CA VAL A 122 -8.09 5.36 -6.54
C VAL A 122 -8.17 4.35 -5.40
N THR A 123 -7.42 3.27 -5.50
CA THR A 123 -7.20 2.33 -4.40
C THR A 123 -5.71 2.26 -4.11
N MET A 124 -5.36 2.24 -2.83
CA MET A 124 -3.99 2.06 -2.38
C MET A 124 -3.91 0.83 -1.48
N SER A 125 -3.06 -0.12 -1.86
CA SER A 125 -2.77 -1.29 -1.04
C SER A 125 -1.42 -1.11 -0.38
N HIS A 126 -1.38 -1.28 0.94
CA HIS A 126 -0.19 -1.20 1.77
C HIS A 126 0.13 -2.59 2.28
N LEU A 127 1.25 -3.17 1.88
CA LEU A 127 1.66 -4.51 2.24
C LEU A 127 3.02 -4.47 2.95
N ARG A 128 3.13 -5.17 4.08
CA ARG A 128 4.37 -5.33 4.84
C ARG A 128 4.67 -6.81 5.03
N PHE A 129 5.93 -7.17 4.84
CA PHE A 129 6.42 -8.54 5.03
C PHE A 129 7.76 -8.50 5.77
N GLY A 130 7.98 -9.42 6.71
CA GLY A 130 9.23 -9.49 7.43
C GLY A 130 9.28 -10.64 8.43
N HIS A 131 10.47 -10.98 8.90
CA HIS A 131 10.68 -12.07 9.87
C HIS A 131 10.44 -11.66 11.33
N SER A 132 10.10 -10.40 11.58
CA SER A 132 9.72 -9.90 12.91
C SER A 132 8.23 -9.56 12.96
N PRO A 133 7.57 -9.68 14.13
CA PRO A 133 6.16 -9.34 14.28
C PRO A 133 5.88 -7.89 13.87
N ILE A 134 4.96 -7.69 12.93
CA ILE A 134 4.61 -6.38 12.41
C ILE A 134 3.46 -5.81 13.24
N LYS A 135 3.74 -4.71 13.96
CA LYS A 135 2.77 -4.00 14.80
C LYS A 135 2.47 -2.58 14.29
N SER A 136 2.84 -2.30 13.03
CA SER A 136 2.69 -0.99 12.38
C SER A 136 1.27 -0.84 11.85
N THR A 137 0.38 -0.21 12.60
CA THR A 137 -1.04 -0.02 12.26
C THR A 137 -1.30 1.20 11.38
N TYR A 138 -0.27 1.97 11.05
CA TYR A 138 -0.31 3.16 10.21
C TYR A 138 0.02 2.85 8.74
N LEU A 139 -0.31 3.77 7.83
CA LEU A 139 -0.05 3.64 6.40
C LEU A 139 1.46 3.63 6.09
N ILE A 140 1.82 3.05 4.95
CA ILE A 140 3.20 3.08 4.45
C ILE A 140 3.45 4.45 3.83
N HIS A 141 4.40 5.20 4.39
CA HIS A 141 4.87 6.50 3.88
C HIS A 141 6.26 6.40 3.25
N LYS A 142 7.00 5.30 3.52
CA LYS A 142 8.27 4.96 2.87
C LYS A 142 8.24 3.49 2.46
N ALA A 143 8.37 3.24 1.16
CA ALA A 143 8.22 1.94 0.54
C ALA A 143 9.51 1.47 -0.15
N ASN A 144 9.75 0.16 -0.10
CA ASN A 144 10.81 -0.48 -0.87
C ASN A 144 10.36 -0.74 -2.33
N PHE A 145 9.05 -0.93 -2.50
CA PHE A 145 8.43 -1.19 -3.79
C PHE A 145 7.14 -0.39 -3.95
N VAL A 146 6.99 0.30 -5.08
CA VAL A 146 5.75 0.98 -5.48
C VAL A 146 5.35 0.51 -6.86
N ALA A 147 4.10 0.06 -7.02
CA ALA A 147 3.51 -0.25 -8.30
C ALA A 147 2.39 0.73 -8.64
N CYS A 148 2.39 1.22 -9.87
CA CYS A 148 1.33 2.04 -10.45
C CYS A 148 0.65 1.29 -11.57
N HIS A 149 -0.57 0.83 -11.34
CA HIS A 149 -1.34 0.04 -12.31
C HIS A 149 -2.04 0.88 -13.38
N ASN A 150 -2.26 2.18 -13.11
CA ASN A 150 -2.84 3.12 -14.05
C ASN A 150 -1.86 4.25 -14.36
N PRO A 151 -1.32 4.34 -15.59
CA PRO A 151 -0.26 5.30 -15.92
C PRO A 151 -0.67 6.76 -15.77
N SER A 152 -1.98 7.07 -15.80
CA SER A 152 -2.44 8.45 -15.59
C SER A 152 -2.16 8.98 -14.17
N TYR A 153 -1.89 8.09 -13.22
CA TYR A 153 -1.69 8.46 -11.82
C TYR A 153 -0.33 9.12 -11.54
N VAL A 154 0.69 8.86 -12.37
CA VAL A 154 2.02 9.48 -12.20
C VAL A 154 1.99 11.01 -12.29
N ARG A 155 0.93 11.58 -12.88
CA ARG A 155 0.72 13.04 -12.98
C ARG A 155 -0.19 13.60 -11.89
N LYS A 156 -0.89 12.72 -11.16
CA LYS A 156 -1.91 13.12 -10.18
C LYS A 156 -1.45 12.96 -8.74
N TYR A 157 -0.56 12.00 -8.49
CA TYR A 157 -0.16 11.59 -7.15
C TYR A 157 1.36 11.52 -7.01
N ASN A 158 1.88 11.84 -5.84
CA ASN A 158 3.30 11.83 -5.52
C ASN A 158 3.79 10.45 -5.07
N MET A 159 3.45 9.39 -5.80
CA MET A 159 3.71 8.01 -5.38
C MET A 159 5.19 7.61 -5.42
N VAL A 160 5.96 8.18 -6.34
CA VAL A 160 7.38 7.84 -6.50
C VAL A 160 8.22 8.41 -5.35
N GLN A 161 7.83 9.56 -4.80
CA GLN A 161 8.48 10.19 -3.64
C GLN A 161 8.30 9.42 -2.33
N GLU A 162 7.44 8.41 -2.34
CA GLU A 162 7.27 7.48 -1.22
C GLU A 162 8.32 6.36 -1.19
N LEU A 163 9.13 6.21 -2.25
CA LEU A 163 10.19 5.21 -2.29
C LEU A 163 11.38 5.61 -1.42
N VAL A 164 12.01 4.59 -0.82
CA VAL A 164 13.33 4.70 -0.22
C VAL A 164 14.40 4.76 -1.32
N ASP A 165 15.60 5.22 -1.00
CA ASP A 165 16.74 5.20 -1.92
C ASP A 165 17.02 3.76 -2.39
N GLY A 166 17.22 3.59 -3.69
CA GLY A 166 17.40 2.27 -4.31
C GLY A 166 16.14 1.42 -4.37
N GLY A 167 14.98 1.95 -3.98
CA GLY A 167 13.70 1.26 -4.09
C GLY A 167 13.28 0.95 -5.53
N THR A 168 12.22 0.18 -5.69
CA THR A 168 11.74 -0.26 -7.02
C THR A 168 10.41 0.40 -7.36
N PHE A 169 10.31 0.98 -8.55
CA PHE A 169 9.08 1.52 -9.13
C PHE A 169 8.67 0.71 -10.36
N LEU A 170 7.48 0.11 -10.33
CA LEU A 170 6.86 -0.57 -11.45
C LEU A 170 5.70 0.25 -12.00
N LEU A 171 5.75 0.62 -13.28
CA LEU A 171 4.69 1.34 -13.98
C LEU A 171 4.05 0.47 -15.05
N ASN A 172 2.74 0.24 -14.95
CA ASN A 172 1.99 -0.37 -16.04
C ASN A 172 1.69 0.67 -17.13
N CYS A 173 2.37 0.57 -18.24
CA CYS A 173 2.16 1.45 -19.40
C CYS A 173 2.69 0.81 -20.70
N ALA A 174 2.15 1.27 -21.82
CA ALA A 174 2.61 0.90 -23.16
C ALA A 174 3.62 1.92 -23.75
N TRP A 175 4.24 2.77 -22.90
CA TRP A 175 5.14 3.82 -23.35
C TRP A 175 6.55 3.28 -23.61
N ASP A 176 7.08 3.61 -24.78
CA ASP A 176 8.49 3.49 -25.10
C ASP A 176 9.31 4.64 -24.46
N MET A 177 10.58 4.74 -24.76
CA MET A 177 11.47 5.76 -24.19
C MET A 177 11.02 7.19 -24.52
N GLU A 178 10.50 7.43 -25.72
CA GLU A 178 9.97 8.74 -26.11
C GLU A 178 8.67 9.05 -25.36
N GLY A 179 7.80 8.06 -25.23
CA GLY A 179 6.57 8.15 -24.42
C GLY A 179 6.84 8.39 -22.96
N LEU A 180 7.82 7.71 -22.37
CA LEU A 180 8.25 7.94 -20.98
C LEU A 180 8.78 9.36 -20.78
N GLU A 181 9.64 9.83 -21.70
CA GLU A 181 10.17 11.20 -21.63
C GLU A 181 9.06 12.24 -21.69
N LYS A 182 8.05 12.02 -22.52
CA LYS A 182 6.90 12.92 -22.71
C LYS A 182 5.91 12.88 -21.56
N HIS A 183 5.66 11.71 -20.98
CA HIS A 183 4.55 11.50 -20.06
C HIS A 183 4.95 11.54 -18.57
N LEU A 184 6.19 11.22 -18.23
CA LEU A 184 6.65 11.32 -16.84
C LEU A 184 6.90 12.79 -16.46
N PRO A 185 6.34 13.27 -15.33
CA PRO A 185 6.65 14.59 -14.82
C PRO A 185 8.14 14.75 -14.53
N GLY A 186 8.69 15.97 -14.76
CA GLY A 186 10.10 16.25 -14.51
C GLY A 186 10.55 15.95 -13.08
N GLN A 187 9.70 16.25 -12.09
CA GLN A 187 9.96 15.91 -10.68
C GLN A 187 10.06 14.41 -10.41
N VAL A 188 9.27 13.58 -11.12
CA VAL A 188 9.34 12.12 -11.02
C VAL A 188 10.65 11.61 -11.61
N LYS A 189 11.03 12.08 -12.80
CA LYS A 189 12.30 11.72 -13.46
C LYS A 189 13.50 12.12 -12.58
N LYS A 190 13.46 13.34 -12.03
CA LYS A 190 14.51 13.82 -11.13
C LYS A 190 14.61 12.94 -9.89
N PHE A 191 13.49 12.60 -9.25
CA PHE A 191 13.49 11.75 -8.06
C PHE A 191 14.06 10.36 -8.35
N ILE A 192 13.67 9.73 -9.47
CA ILE A 192 14.20 8.44 -9.91
C ILE A 192 15.73 8.48 -10.03
N ALA A 193 16.26 9.53 -10.63
CA ALA A 193 17.71 9.69 -10.82
C ALA A 193 18.43 9.96 -9.49
N ASP A 194 17.97 10.93 -8.71
CA ASP A 194 18.62 11.38 -7.47
C ASP A 194 18.64 10.27 -6.40
N HIS A 195 17.59 9.48 -6.32
CA HIS A 195 17.41 8.41 -5.32
C HIS A 195 17.75 7.01 -5.85
N LYS A 196 18.32 6.92 -7.07
CA LYS A 196 18.73 5.66 -7.70
C LYS A 196 17.62 4.60 -7.72
N ILE A 197 16.40 5.03 -8.06
CA ILE A 197 15.25 4.14 -8.10
C ILE A 197 15.38 3.16 -9.25
N ASN A 198 15.16 1.88 -8.98
CA ASN A 198 15.06 0.84 -10.00
C ASN A 198 13.71 0.98 -10.69
N PHE A 199 13.70 1.55 -11.89
CA PHE A 199 12.47 1.84 -12.62
C PHE A 199 12.21 0.80 -13.71
N TYR A 200 11.03 0.18 -13.62
CA TYR A 200 10.55 -0.84 -14.57
C TYR A 200 9.21 -0.44 -15.16
N THR A 201 8.99 -0.86 -16.40
CA THR A 201 7.70 -0.73 -17.09
C THR A 201 7.19 -2.10 -17.51
N ILE A 202 5.89 -2.25 -17.58
CA ILE A 202 5.22 -3.44 -18.12
C ILE A 202 3.99 -3.02 -18.89
N ASP A 203 3.79 -3.58 -20.10
CA ASP A 203 2.54 -3.44 -20.83
C ASP A 203 1.59 -4.61 -20.50
N GLY A 204 0.98 -4.51 -19.32
CA GLY A 204 0.02 -5.52 -18.87
C GLY A 204 -1.20 -5.64 -19.75
N VAL A 205 -1.60 -4.59 -20.47
CA VAL A 205 -2.72 -4.61 -21.42
C VAL A 205 -2.38 -5.48 -22.64
N LYS A 206 -1.21 -5.26 -23.23
CA LYS A 206 -0.70 -6.07 -24.34
C LYS A 206 -0.59 -7.54 -23.95
N ILE A 207 0.07 -7.82 -22.82
CA ILE A 207 0.20 -9.20 -22.31
C ILE A 207 -1.17 -9.83 -22.06
N GLY A 208 -2.12 -9.09 -21.50
CA GLY A 208 -3.48 -9.56 -21.27
C GLY A 208 -4.20 -9.96 -22.57
N ILE A 209 -4.03 -9.19 -23.63
CA ILE A 209 -4.58 -9.49 -24.95
C ILE A 209 -3.92 -10.74 -25.54
N GLU A 210 -2.59 -10.80 -25.54
CA GLU A 210 -1.80 -11.90 -26.12
C GLU A 210 -2.05 -13.24 -25.41
N THR A 211 -2.30 -13.22 -24.09
CA THR A 211 -2.61 -14.42 -23.30
C THR A 211 -4.09 -14.80 -23.28
N GLY A 212 -4.95 -14.03 -23.97
CA GLY A 212 -6.39 -14.27 -24.02
C GLY A 212 -7.16 -13.88 -22.74
N MET A 213 -6.53 -13.15 -21.81
CA MET A 213 -7.19 -12.58 -20.62
C MET A 213 -8.02 -11.34 -20.98
N GLY A 214 -7.65 -10.65 -22.05
CA GLY A 214 -8.23 -9.38 -22.48
C GLY A 214 -7.61 -8.16 -21.78
N PRO A 215 -7.97 -6.95 -22.21
CA PRO A 215 -7.26 -5.71 -21.82
C PRO A 215 -7.49 -5.25 -20.38
N THR A 216 -8.48 -5.82 -19.71
CA THR A 216 -8.88 -5.36 -18.33
C THR A 216 -8.49 -6.30 -17.21
N ARG A 217 -8.07 -7.53 -17.52
CA ARG A 217 -7.71 -8.56 -16.54
C ARG A 217 -6.21 -8.68 -16.39
N ILE A 218 -5.56 -7.59 -15.99
CA ILE A 218 -4.11 -7.47 -15.91
C ILE A 218 -3.55 -7.70 -14.50
N ASN A 219 -4.40 -7.85 -13.51
CA ASN A 219 -4.01 -7.95 -12.11
C ASN A 219 -3.08 -9.14 -11.82
N THR A 220 -3.33 -10.30 -12.42
CA THR A 220 -2.47 -11.49 -12.26
C THR A 220 -1.10 -11.28 -12.92
N ILE A 221 -1.05 -10.57 -14.06
CA ILE A 221 0.18 -10.20 -14.76
C ILE A 221 1.05 -9.31 -13.87
N LEU A 222 0.45 -8.25 -13.31
CA LEU A 222 1.14 -7.30 -12.44
C LEU A 222 1.55 -7.93 -11.10
N GLN A 223 0.77 -8.90 -10.59
CA GLN A 223 1.14 -9.68 -9.43
C GLN A 223 2.37 -10.55 -9.68
N SER A 224 2.47 -11.16 -10.86
CA SER A 224 3.62 -11.95 -11.25
C SER A 224 4.89 -11.09 -11.39
N ALA A 225 4.76 -9.93 -12.04
CA ALA A 225 5.84 -8.93 -12.10
C ALA A 225 6.30 -8.46 -10.71
N PHE A 226 5.39 -8.29 -9.77
CA PHE A 226 5.71 -7.95 -8.38
C PHE A 226 6.58 -9.01 -7.71
N PHE A 227 6.22 -10.28 -7.81
CA PHE A 227 7.02 -11.36 -7.22
C PHE A 227 8.40 -11.47 -7.88
N GLU A 228 8.47 -11.31 -9.20
CA GLU A 228 9.73 -11.33 -9.96
C GLU A 228 10.68 -10.22 -9.50
N LEU A 229 10.19 -8.98 -9.43
CA LEU A 229 11.01 -7.82 -9.09
C LEU A 229 11.42 -7.74 -7.63
N THR A 230 10.61 -8.27 -6.72
CA THR A 230 10.87 -8.14 -5.29
C THR A 230 11.68 -9.31 -4.72
N GLY A 231 11.61 -10.48 -5.33
CA GLY A 231 12.28 -11.68 -4.84
C GLY A 231 11.90 -12.10 -3.41
N ILE A 232 10.75 -11.63 -2.90
CA ILE A 232 10.25 -11.97 -1.54
C ILE A 232 10.12 -13.49 -1.37
N ILE A 233 9.71 -14.16 -2.43
CA ILE A 233 9.74 -15.63 -2.58
C ILE A 233 10.52 -15.91 -3.85
N PRO A 234 11.30 -17.02 -3.94
CA PRO A 234 11.94 -17.41 -5.19
C PRO A 234 10.93 -17.40 -6.35
N ALA A 235 11.29 -16.80 -7.48
CA ALA A 235 10.37 -16.53 -8.60
C ALA A 235 9.66 -17.79 -9.10
N GLU A 236 10.36 -18.91 -9.22
CA GLU A 236 9.76 -20.20 -9.61
C GLU A 236 8.70 -20.65 -8.61
N LYS A 237 8.97 -20.51 -7.31
CA LYS A 237 8.02 -20.87 -6.25
C LYS A 237 6.80 -19.95 -6.25
N ALA A 238 7.00 -18.66 -6.44
CA ALA A 238 5.89 -17.70 -6.57
C ALA A 238 5.00 -18.05 -7.76
N ASN A 239 5.60 -18.40 -8.91
CA ASN A 239 4.88 -18.82 -10.11
C ASN A 239 4.02 -20.08 -9.85
N GLU A 240 4.60 -21.14 -9.23
CA GLU A 240 3.85 -22.33 -8.85
C GLU A 240 2.65 -22.01 -7.95
N LEU A 241 2.87 -21.22 -6.90
CA LEU A 241 1.83 -20.85 -5.93
C LEU A 241 0.73 -20.00 -6.56
N MET A 242 1.10 -19.06 -7.42
CA MET A 242 0.13 -18.26 -8.18
C MET A 242 -0.71 -19.12 -9.12
N LYS A 243 -0.10 -20.08 -9.83
CA LYS A 243 -0.82 -21.03 -10.70
C LYS A 243 -1.76 -21.93 -9.91
N ALA A 244 -1.34 -22.41 -8.75
CA ALA A 244 -2.20 -23.18 -7.85
C ALA A 244 -3.39 -22.36 -7.37
N ALA A 245 -3.17 -21.11 -6.95
CA ALA A 245 -4.24 -20.20 -6.52
C ALA A 245 -5.21 -19.87 -7.66
N ALA A 246 -4.71 -19.65 -8.88
CA ALA A 246 -5.54 -19.45 -10.06
C ALA A 246 -6.40 -20.67 -10.37
N LYS A 247 -5.84 -21.88 -10.28
CA LYS A 247 -6.60 -23.13 -10.48
C LYS A 247 -7.69 -23.29 -9.41
N ALA A 248 -7.38 -23.02 -8.15
CA ALA A 248 -8.36 -23.08 -7.06
C ALA A 248 -9.51 -22.09 -7.25
N THR A 249 -9.21 -20.89 -7.73
CA THR A 249 -10.18 -19.81 -7.92
C THR A 249 -11.04 -20.01 -9.18
N TYR A 250 -10.43 -20.42 -10.28
CA TYR A 250 -11.05 -20.42 -11.60
C TYR A 250 -11.36 -21.82 -12.13
N GLY A 251 -10.94 -22.89 -11.48
CA GLY A 251 -11.14 -24.27 -11.97
C GLY A 251 -12.58 -24.61 -12.31
N ARG A 252 -13.54 -24.09 -11.52
CA ARG A 252 -14.98 -24.26 -11.77
C ARG A 252 -15.49 -23.52 -13.03
N LYS A 253 -14.71 -22.58 -13.59
CA LYS A 253 -15.07 -21.82 -14.80
C LYS A 253 -14.56 -22.48 -16.09
N GLY A 254 -13.87 -23.62 -15.96
CA GLY A 254 -13.32 -24.38 -17.09
C GLY A 254 -11.81 -24.29 -17.19
N GLU A 255 -11.22 -25.32 -17.79
CA GLU A 255 -9.78 -25.46 -17.94
C GLU A 255 -9.17 -24.37 -18.82
N ASP A 256 -9.87 -23.92 -19.85
CA ASP A 256 -9.44 -22.81 -20.73
C ASP A 256 -9.17 -21.53 -19.93
N VAL A 257 -10.01 -21.20 -18.95
CA VAL A 257 -9.82 -20.03 -18.09
C VAL A 257 -8.59 -20.19 -17.20
N VAL A 258 -8.34 -21.38 -16.69
CA VAL A 258 -7.15 -21.67 -15.89
C VAL A 258 -5.88 -21.53 -16.73
N MET A 259 -5.87 -22.09 -17.93
CA MET A 259 -4.70 -22.03 -18.83
C MET A 259 -4.37 -20.59 -19.25
N LYS A 260 -5.38 -19.76 -19.55
CA LYS A 260 -5.16 -18.33 -19.82
C LYS A 260 -4.55 -17.60 -18.63
N ASN A 261 -5.02 -17.87 -17.41
CA ASN A 261 -4.40 -17.31 -16.20
C ASN A 261 -2.95 -17.77 -16.03
N TRP A 262 -2.64 -19.04 -16.27
CA TRP A 262 -1.27 -19.56 -16.19
C TRP A 262 -0.35 -18.89 -17.23
N ALA A 263 -0.82 -18.76 -18.48
CA ALA A 263 -0.06 -18.04 -19.51
C ALA A 263 0.20 -16.58 -19.12
N ALA A 264 -0.78 -15.91 -18.51
CA ALA A 264 -0.66 -14.53 -18.02
C ALA A 264 0.35 -14.41 -16.88
N ILE A 265 0.39 -15.38 -15.94
CA ILE A 265 1.37 -15.44 -14.87
C ILE A 265 2.79 -15.56 -15.46
N ASP A 266 3.00 -16.51 -16.40
CA ASP A 266 4.31 -16.73 -17.01
C ASP A 266 4.78 -15.52 -17.83
N ALA A 267 3.86 -14.87 -18.54
CA ALA A 267 4.16 -13.69 -19.34
C ALA A 267 4.41 -12.45 -18.47
N GLY A 268 3.75 -12.32 -17.31
CA GLY A 268 3.94 -11.21 -16.39
C GLY A 268 5.32 -11.19 -15.75
N ALA A 269 5.85 -12.36 -15.36
CA ALA A 269 7.21 -12.48 -14.84
C ALA A 269 8.28 -12.12 -15.88
N LYS A 270 8.03 -12.45 -17.16
CA LYS A 270 8.98 -12.18 -18.27
C LYS A 270 8.83 -10.78 -18.88
N GLY A 271 7.79 -10.07 -18.51
CA GLY A 271 7.42 -8.80 -19.13
C GLY A 271 8.09 -7.56 -18.51
N VAL A 272 8.91 -7.73 -17.48
CA VAL A 272 9.62 -6.66 -16.74
C VAL A 272 11.11 -6.66 -17.02
#